data_5f3c1ae4207e1829034a89b37371c331
#
_entry.id   5f3c1ae4207e1829034a89b37371c331
#
_cell.length_a   1.000
_cell.length_b   1.000
_cell.length_c   1.000
_cell.angle_alpha   90.00
_cell.angle_beta   90.00
_cell.angle_gamma   90.00
#
_symmetry.space_group_name_H-M   'P 1'
#
loop_
_entity.id
_entity.type
_entity.pdbx_description
1 polymer ?
#
loop_
_entity_poly.entity_id
_entity_poly.type
_entity_poly.pdbx_seq_one_letter_code
_entity_poly.pdbx_strand_id
1 'polypeptide(L)'
;SGSRSGGSFGGTSGGGMFGGGRKSSNSGFGTGFLLGRATKSSGGGGYYGGGYTRPPRSSGGSGCGCVTIVIVLVILLFASIIIFLISGQMNGVDGSNITISTVERVALPPGSVNETGYYTDNLGWINNETKLISGLKHFYKETGVQPYLYLTDTINGSHSPTESELESFANSLYDELFTDEAHLLLVFFEYDNRYMDWYVAGTQAKSVIDREAADILLDYIDRYYYENNLGDEEFFSKSFSDAADRIMTVTRSPWITVFIVIGIAILAILLFIWWKKSKEQKNLEDKRREEMLKTPLDKFGNTEAEDLMKKYQDDNEQ
;
A
#
# COMPACT_ATOMS: atom_id res chain seq x y z
N SER A 1 -14.78 -37.71 -11.49
CA SER A 1 -14.79 -37.41 -10.05
C SER A 1 -13.72 -36.40 -9.76
N GLY A 2 -14.09 -35.12 -9.90
CA GLY A 2 -13.21 -34.02 -9.52
C GLY A 2 -13.22 -33.87 -8.00
N SER A 3 -12.06 -33.77 -7.42
CA SER A 3 -11.88 -33.55 -5.99
C SER A 3 -12.35 -32.12 -5.67
N ARG A 4 -13.53 -31.98 -5.05
CA ARG A 4 -13.99 -30.72 -4.50
C ARG A 4 -13.26 -30.51 -3.18
N SER A 5 -12.44 -29.50 -3.08
CA SER A 5 -12.00 -29.01 -1.78
C SER A 5 -12.91 -27.85 -1.44
N GLY A 6 -13.80 -28.07 -0.47
CA GLY A 6 -14.44 -27.00 0.24
C GLY A 6 -13.35 -26.09 0.79
N GLY A 7 -13.39 -24.82 0.43
CA GLY A 7 -12.49 -23.86 1.05
C GLY A 7 -13.00 -23.55 2.43
N SER A 8 -12.60 -24.39 3.43
CA SER A 8 -12.59 -23.92 4.80
C SER A 8 -11.53 -22.87 4.89
N PHE A 9 -11.92 -21.66 4.75
CA PHE A 9 -11.21 -20.57 5.36
C PHE A 9 -12.22 -19.95 6.29
N GLY A 10 -12.15 -20.44 7.53
CA GLY A 10 -12.48 -19.57 8.61
C GLY A 10 -11.68 -18.30 8.37
N GLY A 11 -12.18 -17.46 7.47
CA GLY A 11 -12.06 -16.06 7.73
C GLY A 11 -12.56 -15.99 9.14
N THR A 12 -11.71 -15.66 10.07
CA THR A 12 -12.11 -15.01 11.28
C THR A 12 -12.64 -13.66 10.84
N SER A 13 -13.68 -13.66 10.00
CA SER A 13 -14.68 -12.64 10.06
C SER A 13 -15.19 -12.80 11.47
N GLY A 14 -14.79 -11.87 12.33
CA GLY A 14 -15.14 -11.94 13.73
C GLY A 14 -16.64 -11.85 13.92
N GLY A 15 -17.34 -12.87 13.51
CA GLY A 15 -18.69 -13.16 13.96
C GLY A 15 -18.55 -13.25 15.45
N GLY A 16 -19.03 -12.21 16.15
CA GLY A 16 -18.85 -12.04 17.57
C GLY A 16 -19.37 -13.21 18.38
N MET A 17 -18.58 -14.23 18.48
CA MET A 17 -18.67 -15.15 19.59
C MET A 17 -18.06 -14.47 20.80
N PHE A 18 -18.91 -14.21 21.79
CA PHE A 18 -18.65 -13.57 23.06
C PHE A 18 -18.69 -12.05 23.07
N GLY A 19 -19.92 -11.54 23.32
CA GLY A 19 -20.11 -10.31 24.03
C GLY A 19 -19.45 -10.40 25.42
N GLY A 20 -18.27 -9.90 25.55
CA GLY A 20 -17.50 -9.80 26.80
C GLY A 20 -16.69 -8.53 26.77
N GLY A 21 -17.12 -7.58 27.62
CA GLY A 21 -16.47 -6.39 28.10
C GLY A 21 -15.18 -5.92 27.41
N ARG A 22 -15.27 -4.80 26.72
CA ARG A 22 -14.12 -4.00 26.32
C ARG A 22 -13.28 -3.64 27.53
N LYS A 23 -12.12 -4.26 27.67
CA LYS A 23 -10.99 -3.64 28.34
C LYS A 23 -10.08 -3.06 27.24
N SER A 24 -10.14 -1.75 27.13
CA SER A 24 -9.18 -0.94 26.42
C SER A 24 -7.79 -1.20 26.99
N SER A 25 -6.96 -1.94 26.28
CA SER A 25 -5.52 -1.92 26.49
C SER A 25 -4.89 -1.13 25.35
N ASN A 26 -4.66 0.13 25.67
CA ASN A 26 -3.86 1.06 24.89
C ASN A 26 -2.41 0.59 24.89
N SER A 27 -2.00 -0.20 23.90
CA SER A 27 -0.59 -0.46 23.63
C SER A 27 -0.13 0.47 22.52
N GLY A 28 0.18 1.71 22.94
CA GLY A 28 0.92 2.65 22.13
C GLY A 28 2.33 2.10 21.90
N PHE A 29 2.64 1.72 20.68
CA PHE A 29 4.01 1.63 20.21
C PHE A 29 4.55 3.06 20.04
N GLY A 30 5.11 3.58 21.13
CA GLY A 30 5.89 4.80 21.14
C GLY A 30 7.21 4.56 20.39
N THR A 31 7.34 5.11 19.21
CA THR A 31 8.63 5.39 18.61
C THR A 31 9.29 6.50 19.42
N GLY A 32 10.07 6.09 20.43
CA GLY A 32 10.95 6.95 21.18
C GLY A 32 12.13 7.38 20.31
N PHE A 33 12.02 8.52 19.67
CA PHE A 33 13.16 9.16 19.04
C PHE A 33 13.88 10.00 20.09
N LEU A 34 15.10 9.60 20.41
CA LEU A 34 16.03 10.20 21.36
C LEU A 34 16.34 11.66 21.00
N LEU A 35 15.76 12.58 21.73
CA LEU A 35 16.31 13.92 21.88
C LEU A 35 17.29 13.90 23.06
N GLY A 36 18.56 13.76 22.74
CA GLY A 36 19.65 13.93 23.68
C GLY A 36 19.67 15.35 24.23
N ARG A 37 19.21 15.50 25.46
CA ARG A 37 19.30 16.73 26.24
C ARG A 37 20.70 16.84 26.83
N ALA A 38 21.51 17.67 26.21
CA ALA A 38 22.80 18.04 26.79
C ALA A 38 22.59 18.80 28.11
N THR A 39 22.93 18.18 29.21
CA THR A 39 23.04 18.83 30.51
C THR A 39 24.33 19.61 30.61
N LYS A 40 24.17 20.88 30.86
CA LYS A 40 25.21 21.86 31.16
C LYS A 40 25.83 21.54 32.52
N SER A 41 27.12 21.20 32.56
CA SER A 41 27.91 21.19 33.79
C SER A 41 28.83 22.40 33.76
N SER A 42 28.67 23.20 34.80
CA SER A 42 29.48 24.36 35.18
C SER A 42 30.72 23.90 35.91
N GLY A 43 31.86 24.48 35.63
CA GLY A 43 33.07 24.29 36.42
C GLY A 43 34.27 25.05 35.84
N GLY A 44 34.70 26.04 36.49
CA GLY A 44 35.55 27.17 36.38
C GLY A 44 37.06 26.93 36.32
N GLY A 45 37.76 28.03 36.04
CA GLY A 45 39.21 28.20 36.30
C GLY A 45 39.96 28.57 35.02
N GLY A 46 40.26 29.77 34.73
CA GLY A 46 41.32 30.62 35.04
C GLY A 46 42.50 30.65 34.04
N TYR A 47 42.78 31.88 33.51
CA TYR A 47 44.07 32.54 33.23
C TYR A 47 44.75 32.50 31.86
N TYR A 48 45.02 33.75 31.40
CA TYR A 48 46.09 34.29 30.53
C TYR A 48 46.06 33.92 29.02
N GLY A 49 45.80 34.85 28.12
CA GLY A 49 46.67 35.95 27.71
C GLY A 49 47.33 35.63 26.37
N GLY A 50 46.93 36.32 25.30
CA GLY A 50 47.60 36.21 24.01
C GLY A 50 46.73 36.73 22.88
N GLY A 51 46.85 38.04 22.60
CA GLY A 51 46.17 38.66 21.47
C GLY A 51 46.78 38.21 20.16
N TYR A 52 45.94 37.68 19.30
CA TYR A 52 46.23 37.57 17.85
C TYR A 52 45.10 38.23 17.09
N THR A 53 45.49 39.26 16.34
CA THR A 53 44.65 39.98 15.41
C THR A 53 44.01 39.03 14.41
N ARG A 54 42.68 38.99 14.39
CA ARG A 54 41.89 38.31 13.36
C ARG A 54 42.09 39.05 12.03
N PRO A 55 42.42 38.34 10.93
CA PRO A 55 42.30 38.94 9.63
C PRO A 55 40.83 39.19 9.28
N PRO A 56 40.52 40.21 8.48
CA PRO A 56 39.15 40.54 8.13
C PRO A 56 38.54 39.39 7.35
N ARG A 57 37.35 38.96 7.82
CA ARG A 57 36.52 38.00 7.14
C ARG A 57 36.03 38.68 5.87
N SER A 58 36.59 38.29 4.72
CA SER A 58 36.03 38.66 3.43
C SER A 58 34.64 38.04 3.33
N SER A 59 33.62 38.88 3.31
CA SER A 59 32.25 38.49 2.95
C SER A 59 32.24 38.21 1.45
N GLY A 60 32.56 36.96 1.11
CA GLY A 60 32.51 36.43 -0.24
C GLY A 60 31.13 35.91 -0.56
N GLY A 61 30.41 36.65 -1.40
CA GLY A 61 29.59 36.10 -2.45
C GLY A 61 28.22 35.52 -2.08
N SER A 62 27.22 36.39 -2.07
CA SER A 62 25.81 36.04 -2.28
C SER A 62 25.56 35.40 -3.67
N GLY A 63 25.89 34.11 -3.78
CA GLY A 63 25.56 33.30 -4.96
C GLY A 63 24.81 32.02 -4.61
N CYS A 64 24.70 31.68 -3.31
CA CYS A 64 24.18 30.38 -2.88
C CYS A 64 22.68 30.40 -2.54
N GLY A 65 22.05 31.57 -2.42
CA GLY A 65 20.66 31.69 -2.00
C GLY A 65 19.64 31.24 -3.06
N CYS A 66 19.88 31.55 -4.33
CA CYS A 66 18.89 31.23 -5.36
C CYS A 66 18.80 29.73 -5.65
N VAL A 67 19.92 29.01 -5.58
CA VAL A 67 19.94 27.56 -5.84
C VAL A 67 19.28 26.79 -4.69
N THR A 68 19.52 27.18 -3.44
CA THR A 68 18.86 26.58 -2.27
C THR A 68 17.36 26.87 -2.28
N ILE A 69 16.94 28.07 -2.64
CA ILE A 69 15.52 28.43 -2.78
C ILE A 69 14.86 27.57 -3.86
N VAL A 70 15.49 27.39 -5.03
CA VAL A 70 14.95 26.55 -6.10
C VAL A 70 14.83 25.10 -5.65
N ILE A 71 15.83 24.54 -4.95
CA ILE A 71 15.76 23.18 -4.41
C ILE A 71 14.62 23.04 -3.41
N VAL A 72 14.47 23.99 -2.49
CA VAL A 72 13.38 23.98 -1.50
C VAL A 72 12.02 24.07 -2.19
N LEU A 73 11.87 24.92 -3.20
CA LEU A 73 10.63 25.04 -3.98
C LEU A 73 10.32 23.72 -4.72
N VAL A 74 11.30 23.08 -5.32
CA VAL A 74 11.11 21.78 -5.98
C VAL A 74 10.70 20.71 -4.98
N ILE A 75 11.34 20.64 -3.81
CA ILE A 75 10.96 19.69 -2.74
C ILE A 75 9.53 19.95 -2.25
N LEU A 76 9.15 21.21 -2.04
CA LEU A 76 7.80 21.57 -1.63
C LEU A 76 6.75 21.24 -2.71
N LEU A 77 7.09 21.44 -3.98
CA LEU A 77 6.22 21.10 -5.10
C LEU A 77 6.03 19.58 -5.20
N PHE A 78 7.10 18.79 -5.08
CA PHE A 78 7.00 17.33 -5.02
C PHE A 78 6.23 16.86 -3.78
N ALA A 79 6.47 17.44 -2.61
CA ALA A 79 5.72 17.12 -1.41
C ALA A 79 4.23 17.43 -1.57
N SER A 80 3.87 18.56 -2.19
CA SER A 80 2.47 18.90 -2.47
C SER A 80 1.82 17.96 -3.48
N ILE A 81 2.55 17.53 -4.52
CA ILE A 81 2.07 16.53 -5.47
C ILE A 81 1.85 15.17 -4.77
N ILE A 82 2.79 14.74 -3.92
CA ILE A 82 2.67 13.50 -3.14
C ILE A 82 1.45 13.58 -2.20
N ILE A 83 1.28 14.69 -1.48
CA ILE A 83 0.13 14.91 -0.60
C ILE A 83 -1.17 14.92 -1.41
N PHE A 84 -1.20 15.57 -2.58
CA PHE A 84 -2.37 15.58 -3.47
C PHE A 84 -2.71 14.19 -4.00
N LEU A 85 -1.71 13.39 -4.42
CA LEU A 85 -1.92 12.02 -4.86
C LEU A 85 -2.42 11.12 -3.72
N ILE A 86 -1.87 11.28 -2.51
CA ILE A 86 -2.32 10.55 -1.32
C ILE A 86 -3.75 10.99 -0.94
N SER A 87 -4.04 12.27 -0.94
CA SER A 87 -5.37 12.81 -0.59
C SER A 87 -6.43 12.44 -1.64
N GLY A 88 -6.07 12.43 -2.91
CA GLY A 88 -6.96 12.01 -4.00
C GLY A 88 -7.31 10.52 -3.97
N GLN A 89 -6.45 9.70 -3.36
CA GLN A 89 -6.69 8.26 -3.17
C GLN A 89 -7.35 7.96 -1.82
N MET A 90 -7.25 8.83 -0.82
CA MET A 90 -7.95 8.68 0.45
C MET A 90 -9.46 8.95 0.34
N ASN A 91 -9.93 9.59 -0.72
CA ASN A 91 -11.36 9.72 -1.01
C ASN A 91 -12.00 8.43 -1.58
N GLY A 92 -11.21 7.40 -1.83
CA GLY A 92 -11.65 6.05 -2.20
C GLY A 92 -11.26 4.97 -1.18
N VAL A 93 -10.57 5.32 -0.11
CA VAL A 93 -10.41 4.47 1.06
C VAL A 93 -11.60 4.76 1.96
N ASP A 94 -12.71 4.21 1.56
CA ASP A 94 -13.78 3.84 2.47
C ASP A 94 -13.11 3.07 3.60
N GLY A 95 -13.32 3.47 4.85
CA GLY A 95 -12.72 2.81 6.02
C GLY A 95 -13.19 1.37 6.26
N SER A 96 -13.57 0.68 5.20
CA SER A 96 -13.95 -0.71 5.17
C SER A 96 -12.69 -1.57 5.01
N ASN A 97 -12.52 -2.53 5.87
CA ASN A 97 -11.49 -3.58 5.78
C ASN A 97 -11.75 -4.57 4.62
N ILE A 98 -12.30 -4.11 3.49
CA ILE A 98 -12.55 -4.99 2.35
C ILE A 98 -11.24 -5.42 1.71
N THR A 99 -11.08 -6.70 1.53
CA THR A 99 -9.93 -7.33 0.86
C THR A 99 -9.68 -6.69 -0.51
N ILE A 100 -8.41 -6.50 -0.84
CA ILE A 100 -7.98 -5.91 -2.10
C ILE A 100 -7.97 -6.99 -3.17
N SER A 101 -8.59 -6.75 -4.33
CA SER A 101 -8.48 -7.62 -5.49
C SER A 101 -7.12 -7.40 -6.19
N THR A 102 -6.23 -8.38 -6.12
CA THR A 102 -4.87 -8.31 -6.69
C THR A 102 -4.72 -9.11 -7.97
N VAL A 103 -5.63 -10.05 -8.22
CA VAL A 103 -5.62 -10.97 -9.35
C VAL A 103 -6.55 -10.47 -10.46
N GLU A 104 -6.07 -10.48 -11.70
CA GLU A 104 -6.92 -10.26 -12.86
C GLU A 104 -7.72 -11.53 -13.17
N ARG A 105 -9.04 -11.43 -13.18
CA ARG A 105 -9.95 -12.56 -13.39
C ARG A 105 -10.73 -12.38 -14.67
N VAL A 106 -11.01 -13.49 -15.33
CA VAL A 106 -11.82 -13.53 -16.55
C VAL A 106 -13.13 -14.24 -16.22
N ALA A 107 -14.26 -13.62 -16.52
CA ALA A 107 -15.57 -14.22 -16.31
C ALA A 107 -15.71 -15.58 -17.03
N LEU A 108 -16.49 -16.49 -16.44
CA LEU A 108 -16.82 -17.74 -17.13
C LEU A 108 -17.58 -17.44 -18.43
N PRO A 109 -17.32 -18.22 -19.48
CA PRO A 109 -17.99 -18.02 -20.75
C PRO A 109 -19.50 -18.30 -20.65
N PRO A 110 -20.34 -17.62 -21.46
CA PRO A 110 -21.77 -17.91 -21.52
C PRO A 110 -22.04 -19.39 -21.78
N GLY A 111 -23.02 -19.97 -21.06
CA GLY A 111 -23.38 -21.38 -21.18
C GLY A 111 -22.56 -22.31 -20.26
N SER A 112 -21.70 -21.79 -19.40
CA SER A 112 -21.00 -22.60 -18.38
C SER A 112 -21.94 -23.07 -17.25
N VAL A 113 -23.06 -22.38 -17.06
CA VAL A 113 -24.00 -22.59 -15.95
C VAL A 113 -25.31 -23.18 -16.48
N ASN A 114 -25.81 -24.21 -15.82
CA ASN A 114 -27.19 -24.63 -15.94
C ASN A 114 -28.00 -23.81 -14.94
N GLU A 115 -28.57 -22.70 -15.38
CA GLU A 115 -29.23 -21.74 -14.49
C GLU A 115 -30.31 -22.40 -13.63
N THR A 116 -30.26 -22.10 -12.32
CA THR A 116 -31.22 -22.55 -11.30
C THR A 116 -31.93 -21.35 -10.68
N GLY A 117 -32.64 -21.56 -9.56
CA GLY A 117 -33.05 -20.46 -8.68
C GLY A 117 -31.83 -19.70 -8.12
N TYR A 118 -32.09 -18.58 -7.47
CA TYR A 118 -31.04 -17.75 -6.90
C TYR A 118 -30.95 -17.82 -5.37
N TYR A 119 -32.00 -18.29 -4.69
CA TYR A 119 -32.01 -18.35 -3.24
C TYR A 119 -33.03 -19.34 -2.67
N THR A 120 -32.81 -19.71 -1.42
CA THR A 120 -33.79 -20.35 -0.52
C THR A 120 -33.81 -19.53 0.78
N ASP A 121 -35.00 -19.16 1.23
CA ASP A 121 -35.19 -18.39 2.44
C ASP A 121 -36.04 -19.17 3.45
N ASN A 122 -35.39 -19.77 4.46
CA ASN A 122 -36.03 -20.43 5.57
C ASN A 122 -36.27 -19.51 6.80
N LEU A 123 -35.70 -18.27 6.73
CA LEU A 123 -35.86 -17.26 7.77
C LEU A 123 -37.11 -16.40 7.56
N GLY A 124 -37.61 -16.32 6.33
CA GLY A 124 -38.69 -15.41 5.95
C GLY A 124 -38.26 -13.95 5.92
N TRP A 125 -37.00 -13.68 5.57
CA TRP A 125 -36.45 -12.34 5.55
C TRP A 125 -36.73 -11.64 4.22
N ILE A 126 -36.88 -12.39 3.15
CA ILE A 126 -36.98 -11.84 1.80
C ILE A 126 -38.43 -11.51 1.44
N ASN A 127 -38.76 -10.23 1.56
CA ASN A 127 -40.09 -9.71 1.19
C ASN A 127 -40.09 -9.13 -0.24
N ASN A 128 -38.92 -8.71 -0.75
CA ASN A 128 -38.76 -8.15 -2.08
C ASN A 128 -37.73 -8.97 -2.87
N GLU A 129 -38.20 -10.05 -3.47
CA GLU A 129 -37.41 -10.95 -4.30
C GLU A 129 -36.69 -10.21 -5.45
N THR A 130 -37.36 -9.27 -6.11
CA THR A 130 -36.78 -8.53 -7.25
C THR A 130 -35.53 -7.77 -6.84
N LYS A 131 -35.54 -7.19 -5.63
CA LYS A 131 -34.42 -6.43 -5.08
C LYS A 131 -33.23 -7.34 -4.79
N LEU A 132 -33.47 -8.48 -4.13
CA LEU A 132 -32.43 -9.48 -3.86
C LEU A 132 -31.82 -10.01 -5.17
N ILE A 133 -32.66 -10.50 -6.08
CA ILE A 133 -32.23 -11.12 -7.32
C ILE A 133 -31.45 -10.14 -8.21
N SER A 134 -31.71 -8.84 -8.12
CA SER A 134 -30.97 -7.85 -8.91
C SER A 134 -29.46 -7.89 -8.64
N GLY A 135 -29.05 -7.98 -7.38
CA GLY A 135 -27.64 -8.07 -7.00
C GLY A 135 -27.02 -9.42 -7.35
N LEU A 136 -27.76 -10.52 -7.14
CA LEU A 136 -27.30 -11.87 -7.50
C LEU A 136 -27.13 -12.02 -9.01
N LYS A 137 -28.04 -11.45 -9.81
CA LYS A 137 -27.90 -11.42 -11.28
C LYS A 137 -26.77 -10.52 -11.74
N HIS A 138 -26.51 -9.40 -11.05
CA HIS A 138 -25.34 -8.56 -11.33
C HIS A 138 -24.06 -9.36 -11.10
N PHE A 139 -23.94 -10.06 -9.98
CA PHE A 139 -22.81 -10.94 -9.70
C PHE A 139 -22.61 -11.98 -10.81
N TYR A 140 -23.68 -12.68 -11.20
CA TYR A 140 -23.62 -13.66 -12.31
C TYR A 140 -23.17 -13.04 -13.62
N LYS A 141 -23.71 -11.88 -13.96
CA LYS A 141 -23.36 -11.15 -15.19
C LYS A 141 -21.88 -10.77 -15.24
N GLU A 142 -21.31 -10.27 -14.14
CA GLU A 142 -19.93 -9.81 -14.11
C GLU A 142 -18.93 -10.97 -13.99
N THR A 143 -19.25 -12.03 -13.25
CA THR A 143 -18.33 -13.14 -12.98
C THR A 143 -18.53 -14.35 -13.88
N GLY A 144 -19.72 -14.51 -14.48
CA GLY A 144 -20.15 -15.73 -15.15
C GLY A 144 -20.44 -16.90 -14.22
N VAL A 145 -20.32 -16.71 -12.89
CA VAL A 145 -20.61 -17.69 -11.86
C VAL A 145 -21.97 -17.39 -11.27
N GLN A 146 -22.92 -18.34 -11.30
CA GLN A 146 -24.22 -18.13 -10.70
C GLN A 146 -24.16 -18.28 -9.18
N PRO A 147 -24.46 -17.21 -8.41
CA PRO A 147 -24.54 -17.29 -6.96
C PRO A 147 -25.88 -17.88 -6.54
N TYR A 148 -25.87 -18.60 -5.42
CA TYR A 148 -27.04 -19.09 -4.75
C TYR A 148 -26.96 -18.78 -3.26
N LEU A 149 -27.96 -18.10 -2.71
CA LEU A 149 -28.03 -17.73 -1.31
C LEU A 149 -28.98 -18.67 -0.57
N TYR A 150 -28.49 -19.34 0.48
CA TYR A 150 -29.30 -20.21 1.34
C TYR A 150 -29.36 -19.62 2.75
N LEU A 151 -30.53 -19.15 3.14
CA LEU A 151 -30.79 -18.53 4.47
C LEU A 151 -31.46 -19.55 5.41
N THR A 152 -30.88 -19.74 6.59
CA THR A 152 -31.45 -20.68 7.58
C THR A 152 -31.06 -20.32 9.02
N ASP A 153 -31.91 -20.71 9.99
CA ASP A 153 -31.63 -20.63 11.42
C ASP A 153 -31.29 -22.00 12.05
N THR A 154 -31.28 -23.06 11.22
CA THR A 154 -30.98 -24.42 11.67
C THR A 154 -30.09 -25.17 10.71
N ILE A 155 -29.10 -25.86 11.26
CA ILE A 155 -28.26 -26.81 10.53
C ILE A 155 -28.45 -28.17 11.18
N ASN A 156 -28.96 -29.14 10.41
CA ASN A 156 -29.31 -30.48 10.92
C ASN A 156 -30.20 -30.47 12.16
N GLY A 157 -31.10 -29.48 12.24
CA GLY A 157 -32.00 -29.31 13.38
C GLY A 157 -31.39 -28.63 14.62
N SER A 158 -30.16 -28.16 14.52
CA SER A 158 -29.46 -27.42 15.58
C SER A 158 -29.44 -25.90 15.29
N HIS A 159 -29.75 -25.09 16.31
CA HIS A 159 -29.55 -23.63 16.29
C HIS A 159 -28.15 -23.21 16.78
N SER A 160 -27.26 -24.14 17.00
CA SER A 160 -25.88 -23.86 17.44
C SER A 160 -24.93 -24.83 16.75
N PRO A 161 -24.84 -24.79 15.42
CA PRO A 161 -23.94 -25.65 14.68
C PRO A 161 -22.49 -25.29 14.95
N THR A 162 -21.61 -26.27 14.84
CA THR A 162 -20.17 -26.02 14.72
C THR A 162 -19.81 -25.65 13.29
N GLU A 163 -18.66 -25.04 13.10
CA GLU A 163 -18.13 -24.68 11.77
C GLU A 163 -18.05 -25.93 10.86
N SER A 164 -17.59 -27.07 11.38
CA SER A 164 -17.52 -28.33 10.63
C SER A 164 -18.89 -28.88 10.23
N GLU A 165 -19.93 -28.68 11.05
CA GLU A 165 -21.30 -29.08 10.70
C GLU A 165 -21.86 -28.19 9.61
N LEU A 166 -21.59 -26.87 9.65
CA LEU A 166 -21.96 -25.92 8.62
C LEU A 166 -21.25 -26.23 7.30
N GLU A 167 -19.94 -26.51 7.33
CA GLU A 167 -19.14 -26.95 6.17
C GLU A 167 -19.75 -28.22 5.54
N SER A 168 -19.97 -29.24 6.34
CA SER A 168 -20.51 -30.52 5.87
C SER A 168 -21.90 -30.37 5.24
N PHE A 169 -22.73 -29.54 5.87
CA PHE A 169 -24.06 -29.19 5.37
C PHE A 169 -23.97 -28.45 4.02
N ALA A 170 -23.14 -27.42 3.93
CA ALA A 170 -23.01 -26.62 2.72
C ALA A 170 -22.49 -27.46 1.55
N ASN A 171 -21.51 -28.34 1.78
CA ASN A 171 -21.00 -29.23 0.74
C ASN A 171 -22.09 -30.22 0.26
N SER A 172 -22.84 -30.80 1.18
CA SER A 172 -23.94 -31.73 0.83
C SER A 172 -25.06 -31.01 0.06
N LEU A 173 -25.39 -29.79 0.49
CA LEU A 173 -26.40 -28.96 -0.16
C LEU A 173 -25.97 -28.54 -1.57
N TYR A 174 -24.69 -28.24 -1.76
CA TYR A 174 -24.14 -27.93 -3.09
C TYR A 174 -24.35 -29.10 -4.06
N ASP A 175 -24.05 -30.31 -3.62
CA ASP A 175 -24.21 -31.54 -4.42
C ASP A 175 -25.68 -31.86 -4.74
N GLU A 176 -26.59 -31.45 -3.87
CA GLU A 176 -28.04 -31.62 -4.07
C GLU A 176 -28.61 -30.58 -5.06
N LEU A 177 -28.17 -29.32 -4.93
CA LEU A 177 -28.74 -28.21 -5.71
C LEU A 177 -28.21 -28.14 -7.14
N PHE A 178 -26.96 -28.51 -7.38
CA PHE A 178 -26.30 -28.22 -8.64
C PHE A 178 -25.80 -29.48 -9.36
N THR A 179 -25.95 -29.46 -10.67
CA THR A 179 -25.48 -30.54 -11.56
C THR A 179 -24.20 -30.17 -12.30
N ASP A 180 -23.79 -28.90 -12.23
CA ASP A 180 -22.55 -28.38 -12.81
C ASP A 180 -21.65 -27.74 -11.76
N GLU A 181 -20.48 -27.32 -12.19
CA GLU A 181 -19.43 -26.80 -11.33
C GLU A 181 -19.22 -25.28 -11.44
N ALA A 182 -20.20 -24.56 -12.01
CA ALA A 182 -20.11 -23.11 -12.27
C ALA A 182 -20.93 -22.26 -11.28
N HIS A 183 -21.34 -22.85 -10.16
CA HIS A 183 -22.13 -22.19 -9.12
C HIS A 183 -21.25 -21.78 -7.92
N LEU A 184 -21.73 -20.76 -7.21
CA LEU A 184 -21.26 -20.35 -5.88
C LEU A 184 -22.43 -20.44 -4.89
N LEU A 185 -22.41 -21.37 -3.97
CA LEU A 185 -23.34 -21.45 -2.85
C LEU A 185 -22.80 -20.63 -1.68
N LEU A 186 -23.65 -19.74 -1.14
CA LEU A 186 -23.41 -19.10 0.16
C LEU A 186 -24.51 -19.56 1.11
N VAL A 187 -24.14 -20.30 2.16
CA VAL A 187 -25.04 -20.63 3.27
C VAL A 187 -24.85 -19.56 4.33
N PHE A 188 -25.92 -18.86 4.64
CA PHE A 188 -25.97 -17.85 5.69
C PHE A 188 -26.90 -18.36 6.79
N PHE A 189 -26.28 -18.74 7.91
CA PHE A 189 -26.98 -19.18 9.12
C PHE A 189 -27.09 -18.01 10.08
N GLU A 190 -28.28 -17.73 10.60
CA GLU A 190 -28.50 -16.70 11.62
C GLU A 190 -29.48 -17.19 12.69
N TYR A 191 -29.04 -17.05 13.93
CA TYR A 191 -29.89 -17.32 15.11
C TYR A 191 -29.48 -16.41 16.27
N ASP A 192 -30.46 -15.78 16.90
CA ASP A 192 -30.29 -14.92 18.10
C ASP A 192 -29.28 -13.76 17.86
N ASN A 193 -29.40 -13.05 16.70
CA ASN A 193 -28.55 -11.96 16.26
C ASN A 193 -27.05 -12.36 16.15
N ARG A 194 -26.80 -13.60 15.85
CA ARG A 194 -25.46 -14.11 15.54
C ARG A 194 -25.52 -14.89 14.25
N TYR A 195 -24.61 -14.58 13.34
CA TYR A 195 -24.55 -15.30 12.08
C TYR A 195 -23.26 -16.09 11.95
N MET A 196 -23.32 -17.10 11.11
CA MET A 196 -22.19 -17.83 10.55
C MET A 196 -22.46 -17.96 9.05
N ASP A 197 -21.42 -17.89 8.27
CA ASP A 197 -21.50 -18.11 6.83
C ASP A 197 -20.52 -19.17 6.37
N TRP A 198 -20.86 -19.80 5.26
CA TRP A 198 -20.01 -20.76 4.60
C TRP A 198 -20.28 -20.74 3.11
N TYR A 199 -19.21 -20.71 2.31
CA TYR A 199 -19.37 -20.79 0.87
C TYR A 199 -18.80 -22.08 0.30
N VAL A 200 -19.42 -22.54 -0.79
CA VAL A 200 -18.93 -23.62 -1.64
C VAL A 200 -18.92 -23.14 -3.07
N ALA A 201 -17.76 -23.19 -3.71
CA ALA A 201 -17.63 -22.90 -5.14
C ALA A 201 -17.31 -24.18 -5.90
N GLY A 202 -17.96 -24.41 -7.01
CA GLY A 202 -17.65 -25.53 -7.89
C GLY A 202 -16.27 -25.38 -8.55
N THR A 203 -15.78 -26.45 -9.15
CA THR A 203 -14.44 -26.47 -9.75
C THR A 203 -14.26 -25.42 -10.85
N GLN A 204 -15.29 -25.18 -11.67
CA GLN A 204 -15.24 -24.13 -12.68
C GLN A 204 -15.36 -22.74 -12.05
N ALA A 205 -16.26 -22.57 -11.10
CA ALA A 205 -16.43 -21.31 -10.36
C ALA A 205 -15.14 -20.86 -9.69
N LYS A 206 -14.32 -21.76 -9.16
CA LYS A 206 -13.02 -21.47 -8.51
C LYS A 206 -12.01 -20.80 -9.43
N SER A 207 -12.16 -20.87 -10.74
CA SER A 207 -11.28 -20.15 -11.65
C SER A 207 -11.51 -18.62 -11.63
N VAL A 208 -12.68 -18.19 -11.15
CA VAL A 208 -13.07 -16.78 -10.96
C VAL A 208 -13.17 -16.44 -9.48
N ILE A 209 -13.85 -17.30 -8.72
CA ILE A 209 -14.04 -17.15 -7.28
C ILE A 209 -12.97 -17.99 -6.56
N ASP A 210 -11.74 -17.49 -6.60
CA ASP A 210 -10.64 -18.02 -5.80
C ASP A 210 -10.79 -17.58 -4.34
N ARG A 211 -9.80 -17.88 -3.51
CA ARG A 211 -9.82 -17.51 -2.10
C ARG A 211 -9.97 -16.00 -1.87
N GLU A 212 -9.18 -15.19 -2.60
CA GLU A 212 -9.23 -13.73 -2.47
C GLU A 212 -10.61 -13.19 -2.87
N ALA A 213 -11.21 -13.73 -3.94
CA ALA A 213 -12.55 -13.35 -4.37
C ALA A 213 -13.62 -13.74 -3.33
N ALA A 214 -13.49 -14.90 -2.72
CA ALA A 214 -14.40 -15.32 -1.65
C ALA A 214 -14.24 -14.44 -0.40
N ASP A 215 -13.00 -14.14 0.01
CA ASP A 215 -12.74 -13.22 1.12
C ASP A 215 -13.35 -11.82 0.85
N ILE A 216 -13.30 -11.33 -0.39
CA ILE A 216 -13.97 -10.07 -0.78
C ILE A 216 -15.48 -10.15 -0.58
N LEU A 217 -16.14 -11.25 -0.99
CA LEU A 217 -17.58 -11.40 -0.81
C LEU A 217 -17.95 -11.43 0.68
N LEU A 218 -17.22 -12.21 1.48
CA LEU A 218 -17.48 -12.31 2.91
C LEU A 218 -17.25 -10.98 3.64
N ASP A 219 -16.23 -10.22 3.25
CA ASP A 219 -15.98 -8.87 3.79
C ASP A 219 -17.15 -7.91 3.50
N TYR A 220 -17.80 -8.01 2.32
CA TYR A 220 -18.99 -7.22 2.02
C TYR A 220 -20.22 -7.70 2.80
N ILE A 221 -20.36 -9.01 3.01
CA ILE A 221 -21.41 -9.58 3.89
C ILE A 221 -21.23 -9.04 5.30
N ASP A 222 -20.03 -9.16 5.88
CA ASP A 222 -19.72 -8.68 7.24
C ASP A 222 -19.97 -7.17 7.36
N ARG A 223 -19.54 -6.39 6.40
CA ARG A 223 -19.72 -4.94 6.37
C ARG A 223 -21.20 -4.55 6.38
N TYR A 224 -21.99 -5.10 5.46
CA TYR A 224 -23.38 -4.68 5.29
C TYR A 224 -24.32 -5.27 6.33
N TYR A 225 -23.97 -6.39 6.95
CA TYR A 225 -24.73 -6.97 8.06
C TYR A 225 -24.90 -5.98 9.24
N TYR A 226 -23.87 -5.16 9.49
CA TYR A 226 -23.91 -4.16 10.57
C TYR A 226 -24.47 -2.80 10.14
N GLU A 227 -24.85 -2.62 8.89
CA GLU A 227 -25.49 -1.38 8.42
C GLU A 227 -26.98 -1.38 8.75
N ASN A 228 -27.37 -0.74 9.86
CA ASN A 228 -28.75 -0.70 10.39
C ASN A 228 -29.81 -0.03 9.50
N ASN A 229 -29.41 0.57 8.37
CA ASN A 229 -30.29 1.27 7.44
C ASN A 229 -30.59 0.48 6.17
N LEU A 230 -30.05 -0.72 6.03
CA LEU A 230 -30.36 -1.64 4.92
C LEU A 230 -31.45 -2.63 5.34
N GLY A 231 -32.39 -2.90 4.46
CA GLY A 231 -33.26 -4.05 4.58
C GLY A 231 -32.52 -5.33 4.16
N ASP A 232 -33.04 -6.51 4.58
CA ASP A 232 -32.35 -7.78 4.38
C ASP A 232 -32.10 -8.08 2.89
N GLU A 233 -33.03 -7.81 2.01
CA GLU A 233 -32.88 -7.98 0.58
C GLU A 233 -31.81 -7.04 -0.01
N GLU A 234 -31.75 -5.81 0.50
CA GLU A 234 -30.77 -4.82 0.05
C GLU A 234 -29.39 -5.16 0.55
N PHE A 235 -29.29 -5.64 1.78
CA PHE A 235 -28.06 -6.12 2.38
C PHE A 235 -27.39 -7.17 1.48
N PHE A 236 -28.08 -8.27 1.17
CA PHE A 236 -27.53 -9.31 0.31
C PHE A 236 -27.32 -8.83 -1.13
N SER A 237 -28.28 -8.10 -1.69
CA SER A 237 -28.18 -7.57 -3.06
C SER A 237 -26.94 -6.72 -3.24
N LYS A 238 -26.66 -5.79 -2.31
CA LYS A 238 -25.46 -4.95 -2.34
C LYS A 238 -24.20 -5.75 -2.09
N SER A 239 -24.20 -6.68 -1.14
CA SER A 239 -23.05 -7.52 -0.84
C SER A 239 -22.56 -8.26 -2.10
N PHE A 240 -23.45 -8.89 -2.82
CA PHE A 240 -23.10 -9.61 -4.04
C PHE A 240 -22.73 -8.66 -5.18
N SER A 241 -23.47 -7.56 -5.38
CA SER A 241 -23.18 -6.60 -6.44
C SER A 241 -21.81 -5.95 -6.28
N ASP A 242 -21.54 -5.38 -5.11
CA ASP A 242 -20.30 -4.66 -4.84
C ASP A 242 -19.09 -5.62 -4.77
N ALA A 243 -19.32 -6.86 -4.30
CA ALA A 243 -18.31 -7.90 -4.36
C ALA A 243 -17.94 -8.26 -5.81
N ALA A 244 -18.92 -8.43 -6.70
CA ALA A 244 -18.64 -8.73 -8.10
C ALA A 244 -17.80 -7.65 -8.76
N ASP A 245 -18.18 -6.39 -8.59
CA ASP A 245 -17.44 -5.24 -9.12
C ASP A 245 -16.00 -5.20 -8.60
N ARG A 246 -15.83 -5.48 -7.30
CA ARG A 246 -14.51 -5.52 -6.66
C ARG A 246 -13.67 -6.70 -7.13
N ILE A 247 -14.25 -7.89 -7.22
CA ILE A 247 -13.58 -9.14 -7.65
C ILE A 247 -13.05 -9.00 -9.07
N MET A 248 -13.84 -8.42 -9.97
CA MET A 248 -13.51 -8.29 -11.39
C MET A 248 -12.64 -7.07 -11.70
N THR A 249 -12.38 -6.21 -10.70
CA THR A 249 -11.54 -5.02 -10.88
C THR A 249 -10.27 -5.14 -10.07
N VAL A 250 -9.10 -5.20 -10.76
CA VAL A 250 -7.81 -5.22 -10.07
C VAL A 250 -7.56 -3.88 -9.37
N THR A 251 -7.53 -3.90 -8.07
CA THR A 251 -7.19 -2.74 -7.25
C THR A 251 -5.67 -2.68 -7.05
N ARG A 252 -4.99 -1.82 -7.80
CA ARG A 252 -3.55 -1.62 -7.62
C ARG A 252 -3.30 -0.90 -6.29
N SER A 253 -2.37 -1.44 -5.51
CA SER A 253 -1.95 -0.80 -4.27
C SER A 253 -1.44 0.63 -4.55
N PRO A 254 -1.97 1.66 -3.88
CA PRO A 254 -1.53 3.04 -4.04
C PRO A 254 -0.04 3.23 -3.73
N TRP A 255 0.54 2.37 -2.92
CA TRP A 255 1.95 2.41 -2.53
C TRP A 255 2.92 2.23 -3.69
N ILE A 256 2.56 1.48 -4.74
CA ILE A 256 3.41 1.29 -5.93
C ILE A 256 3.63 2.64 -6.62
N THR A 257 2.58 3.43 -6.79
CA THR A 257 2.67 4.77 -7.38
C THR A 257 3.52 5.70 -6.52
N VAL A 258 3.37 5.65 -5.20
CA VAL A 258 4.17 6.43 -4.24
C VAL A 258 5.66 6.06 -4.35
N PHE A 259 6.01 4.78 -4.37
CA PHE A 259 7.41 4.35 -4.53
C PHE A 259 8.02 4.76 -5.86
N ILE A 260 7.26 4.73 -6.96
CA ILE A 260 7.73 5.21 -8.27
C ILE A 260 8.03 6.71 -8.22
N VAL A 261 7.14 7.53 -7.64
CA VAL A 261 7.33 8.98 -7.51
C VAL A 261 8.55 9.30 -6.64
N ILE A 262 8.71 8.61 -5.51
CA ILE A 262 9.89 8.77 -4.64
C ILE A 262 11.17 8.38 -5.40
N GLY A 263 11.16 7.27 -6.14
CA GLY A 263 12.29 6.83 -6.94
C GLY A 263 12.72 7.86 -7.99
N ILE A 264 11.76 8.45 -8.70
CA ILE A 264 12.00 9.51 -9.69
C ILE A 264 12.58 10.77 -9.00
N ALA A 265 12.05 11.16 -7.85
CA ALA A 265 12.55 12.30 -7.10
C ALA A 265 14.01 12.10 -6.64
N ILE A 266 14.35 10.93 -6.13
CA ILE A 266 15.74 10.59 -5.72
C ILE A 266 16.66 10.65 -6.93
N LEU A 267 16.24 10.09 -8.08
CA LEU A 267 17.01 10.13 -9.32
C LEU A 267 17.28 11.56 -9.79
N ALA A 268 16.27 12.44 -9.74
CA ALA A 268 16.41 13.85 -10.09
C ALA A 268 17.41 14.58 -9.18
N ILE A 269 17.36 14.31 -7.86
CA ILE A 269 18.30 14.88 -6.90
C ILE A 269 19.73 14.40 -7.17
N LEU A 270 19.94 13.13 -7.45
CA LEU A 270 21.27 12.56 -7.78
C LEU A 270 21.84 13.18 -9.06
N LEU A 271 21.02 13.31 -10.10
CA LEU A 271 21.42 13.97 -11.35
C LEU A 271 21.78 15.45 -11.13
N PHE A 272 21.03 16.15 -10.28
CA PHE A 272 21.30 17.55 -9.94
C PHE A 272 22.64 17.70 -9.18
N ILE A 273 22.90 16.83 -8.20
CA ILE A 273 24.17 16.81 -7.45
C ILE A 273 25.33 16.52 -8.38
N TRP A 274 25.17 15.53 -9.27
CA TRP A 274 26.21 15.19 -10.28
C TRP A 274 26.49 16.36 -11.23
N TRP A 275 25.43 17.02 -11.72
CA TRP A 275 25.56 18.20 -12.59
C TRP A 275 26.26 19.38 -11.90
N LYS A 276 25.91 19.64 -10.63
CA LYS A 276 26.57 20.67 -9.82
C LYS A 276 28.06 20.37 -9.63
N LYS A 277 28.39 19.14 -9.27
CA LYS A 277 29.78 18.70 -9.09
C LYS A 277 30.58 18.79 -10.39
N SER A 278 29.99 18.44 -11.52
CA SER A 278 30.61 18.56 -12.84
C SER A 278 30.89 20.02 -13.23
N LYS A 279 29.99 20.96 -12.90
CA LYS A 279 30.23 22.39 -13.10
C LYS A 279 31.33 22.94 -12.19
N GLU A 280 31.39 22.54 -10.93
CA GLU A 280 32.46 22.95 -10.02
C GLU A 280 33.85 22.47 -10.50
N GLN A 281 33.94 21.26 -11.03
CA GLN A 281 35.21 20.74 -11.61
C GLN A 281 35.65 21.55 -12.81
N LYS A 282 34.78 21.90 -13.73
CA LYS A 282 35.10 22.75 -14.89
C LYS A 282 35.57 24.14 -14.46
N ASN A 283 34.89 24.75 -13.48
CA ASN A 283 35.30 26.07 -12.96
C ASN A 283 36.66 26.04 -12.27
N LEU A 284 37.05 24.93 -11.63
CA LEU A 284 38.36 24.74 -11.03
C LEU A 284 39.45 24.55 -12.09
N GLU A 285 39.16 23.83 -13.16
CA GLU A 285 40.08 23.65 -14.29
C GLU A 285 40.31 24.98 -15.03
N ASP A 286 39.28 25.76 -15.26
CA ASP A 286 39.39 27.08 -15.90
C ASP A 286 40.22 28.05 -15.04
N LYS A 287 40.03 28.07 -13.72
CA LYS A 287 40.86 28.87 -12.80
C LYS A 287 42.31 28.44 -12.81
N ARG A 288 42.58 27.12 -12.82
CA ARG A 288 43.97 26.62 -12.94
C ARG A 288 44.63 27.01 -14.26
N ARG A 289 43.87 27.00 -15.35
CA ARG A 289 44.36 27.46 -16.66
C ARG A 289 44.68 28.97 -16.66
N GLU A 290 43.81 29.78 -16.07
CA GLU A 290 44.07 31.23 -15.91
C GLU A 290 45.28 31.52 -15.02
N GLU A 291 45.48 30.77 -13.93
CA GLU A 291 46.67 30.90 -13.07
C GLU A 291 47.94 30.51 -13.81
N MET A 292 47.91 29.42 -14.61
CA MET A 292 49.06 29.05 -15.44
C MET A 292 49.37 30.08 -16.50
N LEU A 293 48.36 30.70 -17.11
CA LEU A 293 48.56 31.76 -18.13
C LEU A 293 49.01 33.08 -17.52
N LYS A 294 48.71 33.36 -16.25
CA LYS A 294 49.14 34.57 -15.53
C LYS A 294 50.51 34.42 -14.87
N THR A 295 51.05 33.19 -14.80
CA THR A 295 52.39 32.97 -14.26
C THR A 295 53.41 33.35 -15.32
N PRO A 296 54.25 34.42 -15.14
CA PRO A 296 55.21 34.80 -16.12
C PRO A 296 56.21 33.66 -16.35
N LEU A 297 56.56 33.42 -17.60
CA LEU A 297 57.50 32.39 -18.03
C LEU A 297 58.88 32.51 -17.37
N ASP A 298 59.19 33.70 -16.86
CA ASP A 298 60.45 33.98 -16.14
C ASP A 298 60.60 33.19 -14.80
N LYS A 299 59.52 32.66 -14.26
CA LYS A 299 59.61 31.85 -13.04
C LYS A 299 59.94 30.37 -13.29
N PHE A 300 59.80 29.89 -14.51
CA PHE A 300 60.08 28.49 -14.84
C PHE A 300 61.48 28.27 -15.44
N GLY A 301 62.22 29.34 -15.72
CA GLY A 301 63.52 29.27 -16.42
C GLY A 301 64.78 29.53 -15.60
N ASN A 302 64.59 30.14 -14.39
CA ASN A 302 65.78 30.71 -13.73
C ASN A 302 66.34 29.96 -12.54
N THR A 303 65.55 29.10 -11.86
CA THR A 303 66.04 28.48 -10.61
C THR A 303 67.08 27.37 -10.88
N GLU A 304 66.88 26.51 -11.84
CA GLU A 304 67.85 25.46 -12.13
C GLU A 304 69.10 25.99 -12.92
N ALA A 305 68.86 26.95 -13.81
CA ALA A 305 70.01 27.57 -14.60
C ALA A 305 70.83 28.49 -13.74
N GLU A 306 70.24 29.26 -12.79
CA GLU A 306 70.99 30.09 -11.84
C GLU A 306 71.73 29.27 -10.77
N ASP A 307 71.16 28.18 -10.28
CA ASP A 307 71.87 27.28 -9.39
C ASP A 307 72.99 26.52 -10.05
N LEU A 308 72.87 26.17 -11.35
CA LEU A 308 73.92 25.59 -12.12
C LEU A 308 75.04 26.64 -12.44
N MET A 309 74.70 27.87 -12.79
CA MET A 309 75.67 28.93 -12.97
C MET A 309 76.45 29.25 -11.67
N LYS A 310 75.81 29.35 -10.55
CA LYS A 310 76.47 29.53 -9.25
C LYS A 310 77.45 28.40 -8.96
N LYS A 311 77.04 27.18 -9.17
CA LYS A 311 77.85 26.00 -8.92
C LYS A 311 79.12 25.95 -9.82
N TYR A 312 79.08 26.44 -11.07
CA TYR A 312 80.23 26.53 -11.98
C TYR A 312 81.05 27.77 -11.76
N GLN A 313 80.60 28.83 -11.14
CA GLN A 313 81.40 29.98 -10.74
C GLN A 313 82.25 29.70 -9.51
N ASP A 314 81.78 28.97 -8.52
CA ASP A 314 82.47 28.58 -7.30
C ASP A 314 83.58 27.56 -7.57
N ASP A 315 83.56 26.79 -8.67
CA ASP A 315 84.63 25.83 -9.06
C ASP A 315 85.78 26.45 -9.83
N ASN A 316 85.73 27.76 -10.20
CA ASN A 316 86.80 28.46 -10.95
C ASN A 316 87.61 29.42 -10.10
N GLU A 317 87.42 29.54 -8.79
CA GLU A 317 88.17 30.36 -7.84
C GLU A 317 89.02 29.54 -6.85
N GLN A 318 89.36 28.28 -7.14
CA GLN A 318 90.38 27.54 -6.42
C GLN A 318 91.64 27.26 -7.23
#